data_0a3a12b0bdc16941cbf8d6e5da028639
#
_entry.id   0a3a12b0bdc16941cbf8d6e5da028639
#
_cell.length_a   1.000
_cell.length_b   1.000
_cell.length_c   1.000
_cell.angle_alpha   90.00
_cell.angle_beta   90.00
_cell.angle_gamma   90.00
#
_symmetry.space_group_name_H-M   'P 1'
#
loop_
_entity.id
_entity.type
_entity.pdbx_description
1 polymer ?
#
loop_
_entity_poly.entity_id
_entity_poly.type
_entity_poly.pdbx_seq_one_letter_code
_entity_poly.pdbx_strand_id
1 'polypeptide(L)'
;WGTKIAWLAALAMITIGFLSSTLHLGNPQRAWRAVSQWRSSWLSREGCMCFITYVPLCLLAAASIFYDTFDLTLGYVGAICSIITVYCTAMIYASLRTIASWHTKWTPAFYLAFSLTSGTLIYMAFFGAPSGSRSMQIWTYLALVLIVVSWAIKTQWSRRAAACWGAAPRPPPA
;
A
#
# COMPACT_ATOMS: atom_id res chain seq x y z
N TRP A 1 -16.96 19.14 7.15
CA TRP A 1 -16.22 19.57 5.93
C TRP A 1 -14.88 18.82 5.80
N GLY A 2 -14.11 18.65 6.87
CA GLY A 2 -12.81 17.98 6.87
C GLY A 2 -12.84 16.54 6.33
N THR A 3 -13.83 15.75 6.74
CA THR A 3 -14.01 14.36 6.25
C THR A 3 -14.27 14.29 4.74
N LYS A 4 -15.09 15.21 4.21
CA LYS A 4 -15.39 15.26 2.76
C LYS A 4 -14.15 15.59 1.94
N ILE A 5 -13.38 16.58 2.39
CA ILE A 5 -12.10 16.96 1.74
C ILE A 5 -11.12 15.78 1.76
N ALA A 6 -11.05 15.05 2.85
CA ALA A 6 -10.15 13.91 2.95
C ALA A 6 -10.54 12.74 2.05
N TRP A 7 -11.82 12.44 1.89
CA TRP A 7 -12.25 11.45 0.91
C TRP A 7 -11.87 11.84 -0.51
N LEU A 8 -12.09 13.11 -0.87
CA LEU A 8 -11.69 13.64 -2.18
C LEU A 8 -10.17 13.58 -2.37
N ALA A 9 -9.40 13.98 -1.37
CA ALA A 9 -7.94 13.93 -1.42
C ALA A 9 -7.43 12.50 -1.53
N ALA A 10 -7.98 11.56 -0.76
CA ALA A 10 -7.60 10.15 -0.81
C ALA A 10 -7.89 9.54 -2.18
N LEU A 11 -9.09 9.73 -2.73
CA LEU A 11 -9.44 9.25 -4.07
C LEU A 11 -8.57 9.90 -5.15
N ALA A 12 -8.29 11.20 -5.05
CA ALA A 12 -7.41 11.90 -5.98
C ALA A 12 -5.98 11.32 -5.93
N MET A 13 -5.40 11.10 -4.76
CA MET A 13 -4.07 10.52 -4.60
C MET A 13 -3.99 9.10 -5.18
N ILE A 14 -4.98 8.25 -4.91
CA ILE A 14 -5.06 6.89 -5.48
C ILE A 14 -5.15 6.95 -7.00
N THR A 15 -6.01 7.82 -7.53
CA THR A 15 -6.22 7.99 -8.98
C THR A 15 -4.94 8.48 -9.67
N ILE A 16 -4.29 9.50 -9.12
CA ILE A 16 -3.02 10.04 -9.64
C ILE A 16 -1.94 8.96 -9.61
N GLY A 17 -1.82 8.22 -8.51
CA GLY A 17 -0.87 7.12 -8.39
C GLY A 17 -1.10 6.03 -9.42
N PHE A 18 -2.35 5.63 -9.64
CA PHE A 18 -2.72 4.63 -10.63
C PHE A 18 -2.46 5.10 -12.06
N LEU A 19 -2.83 6.33 -12.40
CA LEU A 19 -2.55 6.92 -13.72
C LEU A 19 -1.05 7.05 -13.95
N SER A 20 -0.29 7.52 -12.97
CA SER A 20 1.17 7.60 -13.04
C SER A 20 1.79 6.22 -13.30
N SER A 21 1.36 5.19 -12.58
CA SER A 21 1.80 3.82 -12.81
C SER A 21 1.49 3.33 -14.23
N THR A 22 0.31 3.64 -14.75
CA THR A 22 -0.10 3.25 -16.10
C THR A 22 0.72 3.95 -17.19
N LEU A 23 1.05 5.23 -16.99
CA LEU A 23 1.87 6.02 -17.93
C LEU A 23 3.33 5.54 -17.99
N HIS A 24 3.83 4.87 -16.95
CA HIS A 24 5.17 4.28 -16.94
C HIS A 24 5.26 2.93 -17.68
N LEU A 25 4.13 2.37 -18.13
CA LEU A 25 4.18 1.19 -19.02
C LEU A 25 4.74 1.60 -20.39
N GLY A 26 5.68 0.81 -20.91
CA GLY A 26 6.27 1.05 -22.22
C GLY A 26 5.25 1.10 -23.38
N ASN A 27 4.05 0.55 -23.20
CA ASN A 27 2.92 0.62 -24.13
C ASN A 27 1.59 0.82 -23.38
N PRO A 28 1.26 2.05 -22.95
CA PRO A 28 0.06 2.31 -22.14
C PRO A 28 -1.25 1.96 -22.88
N GLN A 29 -1.25 1.99 -24.21
CA GLN A 29 -2.41 1.59 -25.04
C GLN A 29 -2.76 0.09 -24.88
N ARG A 30 -1.82 -0.73 -24.39
CA ARG A 30 -2.02 -2.16 -24.13
C ARG A 30 -2.22 -2.45 -22.64
N ALA A 31 -2.43 -1.45 -21.81
CA ALA A 31 -2.61 -1.59 -20.35
C ALA A 31 -3.74 -2.57 -19.98
N TRP A 32 -4.80 -2.65 -20.82
CA TRP A 32 -5.89 -3.62 -20.62
C TRP A 32 -5.42 -5.08 -20.60
N ARG A 33 -4.30 -5.41 -21.28
CA ARG A 33 -3.70 -6.75 -21.22
C ARG A 33 -3.12 -7.09 -19.86
N ALA A 34 -2.75 -6.06 -19.08
CA ALA A 34 -2.28 -6.26 -17.72
C ALA A 34 -3.36 -6.90 -16.83
N VAL A 35 -4.64 -6.64 -17.12
CA VAL A 35 -5.78 -7.23 -16.37
C VAL A 35 -6.10 -8.65 -16.83
N SER A 36 -5.79 -9.02 -18.07
CA SER A 36 -6.21 -10.30 -18.67
C SER A 36 -5.46 -11.54 -18.13
N GLN A 37 -4.27 -11.35 -17.53
CA GLN A 37 -3.42 -12.46 -17.05
C GLN A 37 -3.41 -12.61 -15.52
N TRP A 38 -4.53 -12.36 -14.88
CA TRP A 38 -4.66 -12.38 -13.42
C TRP A 38 -4.25 -13.71 -12.75
N ARG A 39 -4.29 -14.83 -13.46
CA ARG A 39 -3.88 -16.13 -12.93
C ARG A 39 -2.36 -16.30 -12.81
N SER A 40 -1.58 -15.70 -13.70
CA SER A 40 -0.13 -15.94 -13.83
C SER A 40 0.71 -14.74 -13.38
N SER A 41 0.19 -13.50 -13.40
CA SER A 41 0.94 -12.29 -13.14
C SER A 41 0.46 -11.56 -11.89
N TRP A 42 1.38 -11.24 -10.99
CA TRP A 42 1.09 -10.42 -9.81
C TRP A 42 0.70 -8.99 -10.17
N LEU A 43 1.32 -8.43 -11.22
CA LEU A 43 0.95 -7.12 -11.77
C LEU A 43 -0.52 -7.09 -12.22
N SER A 44 -0.97 -8.16 -12.86
CA SER A 44 -2.36 -8.29 -13.29
C SER A 44 -3.33 -8.41 -12.11
N ARG A 45 -2.92 -9.12 -11.04
CA ARG A 45 -3.71 -9.23 -9.79
C ARG A 45 -3.81 -7.88 -9.10
N GLU A 46 -2.71 -7.12 -9.03
CA GLU A 46 -2.72 -5.75 -8.51
C GLU A 46 -3.71 -4.88 -9.28
N GLY A 47 -3.64 -4.86 -10.62
CA GLY A 47 -4.56 -4.10 -11.47
C GLY A 47 -6.03 -4.46 -11.23
N CYS A 48 -6.35 -5.77 -11.17
CA CYS A 48 -7.71 -6.23 -10.84
C CYS A 48 -8.13 -5.76 -9.44
N MET A 49 -7.26 -5.91 -8.44
CA MET A 49 -7.56 -5.51 -7.07
C MET A 49 -7.71 -4.00 -6.92
N CYS A 50 -6.96 -3.19 -7.67
CA CYS A 50 -7.17 -1.75 -7.72
C CYS A 50 -8.62 -1.42 -8.12
N PHE A 51 -9.13 -1.98 -9.21
CA PHE A 51 -10.52 -1.75 -9.64
C PHE A 51 -11.53 -2.24 -8.60
N ILE A 52 -11.32 -3.43 -8.03
CA ILE A 52 -12.20 -3.98 -6.99
C ILE A 52 -12.21 -3.07 -5.75
N THR A 53 -11.07 -2.53 -5.36
CA THR A 53 -10.94 -1.64 -4.21
C THR A 53 -11.60 -0.28 -4.44
N TYR A 54 -11.60 0.21 -5.68
CA TYR A 54 -12.27 1.47 -6.01
C TYR A 54 -13.78 1.44 -5.72
N VAL A 55 -14.44 0.31 -5.94
CA VAL A 55 -15.90 0.21 -5.76
C VAL A 55 -16.33 0.56 -4.33
N PRO A 56 -15.89 -0.13 -3.28
CA PRO A 56 -16.30 0.19 -1.91
C PRO A 56 -15.80 1.58 -1.48
N LEU A 57 -14.61 2.02 -1.91
CA LEU A 57 -14.09 3.33 -1.55
C LEU A 57 -14.89 4.48 -2.19
N CYS A 58 -15.29 4.36 -3.45
CA CYS A 58 -16.13 5.34 -4.11
C CYS A 58 -17.55 5.38 -3.51
N LEU A 59 -18.13 4.23 -3.20
CA LEU A 59 -19.43 4.15 -2.54
C LEU A 59 -19.39 4.79 -1.15
N LEU A 60 -18.34 4.53 -0.38
CA LEU A 60 -18.16 5.09 0.96
C LEU A 60 -17.94 6.61 0.90
N ALA A 61 -17.14 7.07 -0.07
CA ALA A 61 -16.93 8.49 -0.31
C ALA A 61 -18.24 9.18 -0.73
N ALA A 62 -19.03 8.59 -1.62
CA ALA A 62 -20.32 9.11 -2.05
C ALA A 62 -21.30 9.19 -0.86
N ALA A 63 -21.40 8.12 -0.05
CA ALA A 63 -22.21 8.10 1.15
C ALA A 63 -21.82 9.22 2.12
N SER A 64 -20.53 9.40 2.35
CA SER A 64 -20.02 10.45 3.25
C SER A 64 -20.22 11.87 2.71
N ILE A 65 -20.09 12.07 1.38
CA ILE A 65 -20.18 13.41 0.77
C ILE A 65 -21.61 13.86 0.61
N PHE A 66 -22.49 12.99 0.12
CA PHE A 66 -23.88 13.33 -0.23
C PHE A 66 -24.88 13.10 0.90
N TYR A 67 -24.67 12.08 1.74
CA TYR A 67 -25.62 11.67 2.75
C TYR A 67 -25.12 11.87 4.18
N ASP A 68 -23.88 12.33 4.36
CA ASP A 68 -23.22 12.46 5.67
C ASP A 68 -23.27 11.17 6.52
N THR A 69 -23.30 10.01 5.85
CA THR A 69 -23.39 8.69 6.48
C THR A 69 -22.08 7.92 6.27
N PHE A 70 -21.76 7.06 7.23
CA PHE A 70 -20.61 6.16 7.14
C PHE A 70 -21.11 4.71 7.30
N ASP A 71 -21.00 3.94 6.23
CA ASP A 71 -21.32 2.52 6.27
C ASP A 71 -20.09 1.72 6.72
N LEU A 72 -20.19 1.12 7.89
CA LEU A 72 -19.11 0.37 8.51
C LEU A 72 -18.75 -0.88 7.69
N THR A 73 -19.74 -1.51 7.04
CA THR A 73 -19.53 -2.71 6.21
C THR A 73 -18.69 -2.36 4.98
N LEU A 74 -19.04 -1.29 4.28
CA LEU A 74 -18.24 -0.78 3.15
C LEU A 74 -16.83 -0.37 3.60
N GLY A 75 -16.72 0.20 4.81
CA GLY A 75 -15.43 0.54 5.42
C GLY A 75 -14.52 -0.69 5.58
N TYR A 76 -15.04 -1.77 6.16
CA TYR A 76 -14.27 -3.01 6.32
C TYR A 76 -13.94 -3.67 4.98
N VAL A 77 -14.89 -3.73 4.06
CA VAL A 77 -14.64 -4.28 2.71
C VAL A 77 -13.56 -3.48 2.00
N GLY A 78 -13.63 -2.16 2.03
CA GLY A 78 -12.62 -1.28 1.45
C GLY A 78 -11.23 -1.47 2.08
N ALA A 79 -11.15 -1.60 3.41
CA ALA A 79 -9.91 -1.85 4.13
C ALA A 79 -9.28 -3.20 3.75
N ILE A 80 -10.07 -4.27 3.70
CA ILE A 80 -9.59 -5.61 3.31
C ILE A 80 -9.09 -5.58 1.86
N CYS A 81 -9.86 -5.01 0.94
CA CYS A 81 -9.45 -4.89 -0.46
C CYS A 81 -8.16 -4.08 -0.61
N SER A 82 -8.00 -2.99 0.15
CA SER A 82 -6.78 -2.17 0.15
C SER A 82 -5.56 -2.97 0.64
N ILE A 83 -5.70 -3.75 1.70
CA ILE A 83 -4.63 -4.64 2.21
C ILE A 83 -4.23 -5.66 1.15
N ILE A 84 -5.20 -6.28 0.48
CA ILE A 84 -4.93 -7.25 -0.58
C ILE A 84 -4.23 -6.57 -1.76
N THR A 85 -4.62 -5.35 -2.13
CA THR A 85 -3.97 -4.57 -3.20
C THR A 85 -2.50 -4.32 -2.86
N VAL A 86 -2.20 -3.82 -1.66
CA VAL A 86 -0.82 -3.60 -1.19
C VAL A 86 -0.02 -4.91 -1.17
N TYR A 87 -0.64 -6.02 -0.77
CA TYR A 87 -0.01 -7.33 -0.82
C TYR A 87 0.32 -7.75 -2.26
N CYS A 88 -0.58 -7.54 -3.22
CA CYS A 88 -0.32 -7.82 -4.63
C CYS A 88 0.86 -6.99 -5.16
N THR A 89 0.90 -5.69 -4.84
CA THR A 89 2.04 -4.80 -5.16
C THR A 89 3.34 -5.36 -4.60
N ALA A 90 3.36 -5.72 -3.34
CA ALA A 90 4.54 -6.29 -2.68
C ALA A 90 5.01 -7.60 -3.33
N MET A 91 4.08 -8.44 -3.76
CA MET A 91 4.38 -9.71 -4.43
C MET A 91 4.96 -9.55 -5.83
N ILE A 92 4.70 -8.42 -6.51
CA ILE A 92 5.39 -8.10 -7.78
C ILE A 92 6.90 -8.10 -7.52
N TYR A 93 7.36 -7.36 -6.50
CA TYR A 93 8.78 -7.27 -6.16
C TYR A 93 9.31 -8.58 -5.55
N ALA A 94 8.56 -9.21 -4.65
CA ALA A 94 8.98 -10.46 -4.03
C ALA A 94 9.10 -11.63 -5.01
N SER A 95 8.42 -11.59 -6.16
CA SER A 95 8.49 -12.61 -7.21
C SER A 95 9.69 -12.45 -8.15
N LEU A 96 10.39 -11.30 -8.13
CA LEU A 96 11.53 -11.01 -9.00
C LEU A 96 12.79 -11.74 -8.52
N ARG A 97 13.03 -12.93 -9.03
CA ARG A 97 14.21 -13.75 -8.68
C ARG A 97 15.54 -13.13 -9.09
N THR A 98 15.52 -12.26 -10.10
CA THR A 98 16.72 -11.57 -10.62
C THR A 98 17.30 -10.58 -9.61
N ILE A 99 16.51 -10.08 -8.68
CA ILE A 99 16.94 -9.13 -7.65
C ILE A 99 16.86 -9.84 -6.29
N ALA A 100 17.97 -10.42 -5.88
CA ALA A 100 18.06 -11.23 -4.66
C ALA A 100 17.60 -10.48 -3.39
N SER A 101 17.84 -9.16 -3.32
CA SER A 101 17.40 -8.31 -2.20
C SER A 101 15.88 -8.18 -2.11
N TRP A 102 15.16 -8.28 -3.22
CA TRP A 102 13.69 -8.18 -3.26
C TRP A 102 13.00 -9.54 -3.13
N HIS A 103 13.67 -10.60 -3.60
CA HIS A 103 13.15 -11.96 -3.57
C HIS A 103 13.24 -12.56 -2.16
N THR A 104 12.52 -11.96 -1.20
CA THR A 104 12.47 -12.42 0.19
C THR A 104 11.04 -12.39 0.72
N LYS A 105 10.75 -13.29 1.67
CA LYS A 105 9.47 -13.29 2.41
C LYS A 105 9.25 -12.03 3.26
N TRP A 106 10.28 -11.24 3.49
CA TRP A 106 10.22 -9.99 4.25
C TRP A 106 9.72 -8.81 3.40
N THR A 107 9.79 -8.91 2.08
CA THR A 107 9.31 -7.86 1.18
C THR A 107 7.82 -7.58 1.35
N PRO A 108 6.90 -8.56 1.35
CA PRO A 108 5.50 -8.30 1.63
C PRO A 108 5.25 -7.75 3.03
N ALA A 109 5.96 -8.26 4.04
CA ALA A 109 5.84 -7.76 5.41
C ALA A 109 6.26 -6.29 5.53
N PHE A 110 7.35 -5.92 4.84
CA PHE A 110 7.83 -4.54 4.76
C PHE A 110 6.79 -3.61 4.13
N TYR A 111 6.23 -3.97 2.98
CA TYR A 111 5.21 -3.17 2.30
C TYR A 111 3.97 -2.97 3.16
N LEU A 112 3.44 -4.03 3.77
CA LEU A 112 2.27 -3.95 4.64
C LEU A 112 2.53 -3.10 5.89
N ALA A 113 3.67 -3.30 6.56
CA ALA A 113 4.01 -2.54 7.75
C ALA A 113 4.15 -1.04 7.45
N PHE A 114 4.84 -0.68 6.36
CA PHE A 114 5.03 0.72 5.97
C PHE A 114 3.73 1.36 5.48
N SER A 115 2.86 0.65 4.76
CA SER A 115 1.57 1.20 4.34
C SER A 115 0.65 1.47 5.53
N LEU A 116 0.60 0.57 6.52
CA LEU A 116 -0.16 0.79 7.76
C LEU A 116 0.39 1.96 8.57
N THR A 117 1.71 2.07 8.68
CA THR A 117 2.36 3.16 9.40
C THR A 117 2.08 4.50 8.74
N SER A 118 2.33 4.61 7.44
CA SER A 118 2.10 5.86 6.69
C SER A 118 0.62 6.24 6.67
N GLY A 119 -0.28 5.27 6.48
CA GLY A 119 -1.73 5.49 6.56
C GLY A 119 -2.17 6.02 7.91
N THR A 120 -1.66 5.45 9.01
CA THR A 120 -1.95 5.93 10.37
C THR A 120 -1.45 7.35 10.60
N LEU A 121 -0.23 7.67 10.15
CA LEU A 121 0.35 9.02 10.28
C LEU A 121 -0.43 10.05 9.46
N ILE A 122 -0.81 9.71 8.23
CA ILE A 122 -1.65 10.57 7.38
C ILE A 122 -3.01 10.79 8.04
N TYR A 123 -3.65 9.72 8.56
CA TYR A 123 -4.91 9.83 9.28
C TYR A 123 -4.79 10.78 10.47
N MET A 124 -3.74 10.66 11.29
CA MET A 124 -3.49 11.55 12.42
C MET A 124 -3.26 13.00 12.01
N ALA A 125 -2.55 13.23 10.91
CA ALA A 125 -2.26 14.57 10.42
C ALA A 125 -3.52 15.31 9.93
N PHE A 126 -4.44 14.60 9.28
CA PHE A 126 -5.64 15.22 8.69
C PHE A 126 -6.90 15.12 9.57
N PHE A 127 -6.98 14.11 10.42
CA PHE A 127 -8.18 13.78 11.21
C PHE A 127 -7.89 13.65 12.69
N GLY A 128 -6.67 13.95 13.13
CA GLY A 128 -6.29 13.84 14.52
C GLY A 128 -7.30 14.56 15.42
N ALA A 129 -7.82 13.85 16.41
CA ALA A 129 -8.66 14.43 17.43
C ALA A 129 -7.91 15.55 18.19
N PRO A 130 -8.62 16.50 18.84
CA PRO A 130 -7.97 17.56 19.59
C PRO A 130 -6.89 17.03 20.53
N SER A 131 -5.77 17.75 20.60
CA SER A 131 -4.63 17.41 21.46
C SER A 131 -5.11 17.17 22.91
N GLY A 132 -4.68 16.04 23.49
CA GLY A 132 -5.05 15.67 24.85
C GLY A 132 -6.29 14.77 24.99
N SER A 133 -7.02 14.48 23.89
CA SER A 133 -8.11 13.52 23.94
C SER A 133 -7.59 12.08 24.09
N ARG A 134 -8.36 11.22 24.76
CA ARG A 134 -8.03 9.79 24.91
C ARG A 134 -7.85 9.09 23.55
N SER A 135 -8.66 9.46 22.56
CA SER A 135 -8.54 8.92 21.21
C SER A 135 -7.22 9.29 20.55
N MET A 136 -6.76 10.55 20.71
CA MET A 136 -5.46 10.98 20.18
C MET A 136 -4.30 10.21 20.82
N GLN A 137 -4.37 9.96 22.12
CA GLN A 137 -3.34 9.16 22.83
C GLN A 137 -3.28 7.72 22.26
N ILE A 138 -4.42 7.08 22.05
CA ILE A 138 -4.49 5.72 21.46
C ILE A 138 -3.85 5.68 20.08
N TRP A 139 -4.20 6.64 19.21
CA TRP A 139 -3.61 6.73 17.87
C TRP A 139 -2.12 7.00 17.91
N THR A 140 -1.65 7.82 18.84
CA THR A 140 -0.21 8.10 19.03
C THR A 140 0.55 6.84 19.44
N TYR A 141 0.05 6.08 20.43
CA TYR A 141 0.68 4.82 20.82
C TYR A 141 0.66 3.79 19.68
N LEU A 142 -0.44 3.67 18.96
CA LEU A 142 -0.52 2.81 17.78
C LEU A 142 0.51 3.19 16.73
N ALA A 143 0.64 4.48 16.41
CA ALA A 143 1.63 4.97 15.46
C ALA A 143 3.06 4.66 15.90
N LEU A 144 3.39 4.86 17.18
CA LEU A 144 4.72 4.53 17.73
C LEU A 144 5.01 3.04 17.61
N VAL A 145 4.08 2.17 17.98
CA VAL A 145 4.23 0.72 17.83
C VAL A 145 4.45 0.34 16.37
N LEU A 146 3.64 0.86 15.46
CA LEU A 146 3.77 0.60 14.02
C LEU A 146 5.11 1.08 13.47
N ILE A 147 5.62 2.23 13.90
CA ILE A 147 6.95 2.74 13.52
C ILE A 147 8.04 1.75 13.98
N VAL A 148 8.02 1.35 15.24
CA VAL A 148 9.01 0.41 15.79
C VAL A 148 8.98 -0.93 15.04
N VAL A 149 7.78 -1.48 14.82
CA VAL A 149 7.60 -2.73 14.07
C VAL A 149 8.10 -2.60 12.63
N SER A 150 7.77 -1.49 11.95
CA SER A 150 8.20 -1.23 10.57
C SER A 150 9.72 -1.13 10.47
N TRP A 151 10.38 -0.47 11.43
CA TRP A 151 11.83 -0.39 11.50
C TRP A 151 12.48 -1.75 11.80
N ALA A 152 11.90 -2.55 12.69
CA ALA A 152 12.37 -3.91 12.98
C ALA A 152 12.29 -4.79 11.72
N ILE A 153 11.19 -4.73 10.97
CA ILE A 153 11.04 -5.46 9.70
C ILE A 153 12.06 -4.95 8.68
N LYS A 154 12.23 -3.63 8.55
CA LYS A 154 13.22 -3.03 7.64
C LYS A 154 14.64 -3.48 7.96
N THR A 155 15.03 -3.50 9.22
CA THR A 155 16.38 -3.95 9.62
C THR A 155 16.61 -5.43 9.30
N GLN A 156 15.61 -6.29 9.51
CA GLN A 156 15.69 -7.69 9.11
C GLN A 156 15.79 -7.86 7.59
N TRP A 157 14.99 -7.11 6.85
CA TRP A 157 15.05 -7.09 5.38
C TRP A 157 16.42 -6.64 4.88
N SER A 158 16.95 -5.52 5.40
CA SER A 158 18.25 -4.97 4.98
C SER A 158 19.42 -5.88 5.32
N ARG A 159 19.42 -6.53 6.49
CA ARG A 159 20.46 -7.52 6.87
C ARG A 159 20.50 -8.69 5.90
N ARG A 160 19.34 -9.21 5.48
CA ARG A 160 19.26 -10.31 4.51
C ARG A 160 19.66 -9.85 3.10
N ALA A 161 19.25 -8.66 2.69
CA ALA A 161 19.70 -8.07 1.45
C ALA A 161 21.22 -7.94 1.41
N ALA A 162 21.84 -7.41 2.46
CA ALA A 162 23.30 -7.29 2.57
C ALA A 162 24.01 -8.66 2.52
N ALA A 163 23.46 -9.68 3.17
CA ALA A 163 24.00 -11.05 3.13
C ALA A 163 23.98 -11.63 1.71
N CYS A 164 22.92 -11.36 0.94
CA CYS A 164 22.84 -11.79 -0.47
C CYS A 164 23.89 -11.09 -1.35
N TRP A 165 24.19 -9.81 -1.09
CA TRP A 165 25.23 -9.06 -1.83
C TRP A 165 26.63 -9.51 -1.46
N GLY A 166 26.90 -9.81 -0.19
CA GLY A 166 28.18 -10.32 0.29
C GLY A 166 28.53 -11.72 -0.21
N ALA A 167 27.51 -12.53 -0.58
CA ALA A 167 27.68 -13.87 -1.11
C ALA A 167 27.86 -13.90 -2.64
N ALA A 168 27.73 -12.77 -3.34
CA ALA A 168 27.97 -12.69 -4.78
C ALA A 168 29.45 -12.97 -5.10
N PRO A 169 29.76 -13.82 -6.10
CA PRO A 169 31.14 -14.07 -6.53
C PRO A 169 31.78 -12.75 -6.94
N ARG A 170 32.97 -12.47 -6.39
CA ARG A 170 33.74 -11.30 -6.84
C ARG A 170 34.12 -11.50 -8.31
N PRO A 171 34.03 -10.45 -9.16
CA PRO A 171 34.54 -10.53 -10.52
C PRO A 171 36.02 -10.92 -10.47
N PRO A 172 36.53 -11.70 -11.44
CA PRO A 172 37.94 -12.02 -11.52
C PRO A 172 38.75 -10.74 -11.58
N PRO A 173 39.95 -10.70 -10.99
CA PRO A 173 40.85 -9.55 -11.11
C PRO A 173 41.16 -9.31 -12.59
N ALA A 174 41.20 -8.02 -13.00
CA ALA A 174 41.50 -7.59 -14.36
C ALA A 174 42.93 -7.93 -14.75
#